data_94d9258406a65c4c5b8086ce59a5e13b
#
_entry.id   94d9258406a65c4c5b8086ce59a5e13b
#
_cell.length_a   1.000
_cell.length_b   1.000
_cell.length_c   1.000
_cell.angle_alpha   90.00
_cell.angle_beta   90.00
_cell.angle_gamma   90.00
#
_symmetry.space_group_name_H-M   'P 1'
#
loop_
_entity.id
_entity.type
_entity.pdbx_description
1 polymer ?
#
loop_
_entity_poly.entity_id
_entity_poly.type
_entity_poly.pdbx_seq_one_letter_code
_entity_poly.pdbx_strand_id
1 'polypeptide(L)'
;MTFPPQYAIIKKNKLVVTISITPQEEEEMDMNEKPKLSGVPETMLQTVYARAKETKTRGAIKDTKAVEIIDKINYDFSLADKDSAMHSGVVARTIVLDKLANKYLAKNKGAVVVNIACGLDTRCYRMNGYSHWYNLDLPETIAVREKLLPESGEISQIAMSAMDDWSGEITEHDAPAIVIIEGLTMYLSEKDVKEIFDVINKRFEHVTVLVETMSPTMVKRMKEKSIEGSKAKFTWGVKDGKELAKLIPNFRHIEDHSLAEGMADFIPIFKLLKKIKPVSNISNKIVVMEK
;
A
#
# COMPACT_ATOMS: atom_id res chain seq x y z
N MET A 1 24.70 36.35 16.81
CA MET A 1 24.54 36.44 15.33
C MET A 1 23.30 35.65 14.98
N THR A 2 22.22 36.35 14.70
CA THR A 2 20.93 35.74 14.35
C THR A 2 20.88 35.52 12.83
N PHE A 3 20.71 34.29 12.40
CA PHE A 3 20.48 33.97 10.99
C PHE A 3 19.04 34.32 10.60
N PRO A 4 18.81 34.88 9.41
CA PRO A 4 17.46 35.16 8.95
C PRO A 4 16.75 33.87 8.52
N PRO A 5 15.39 33.80 8.62
CA PRO A 5 14.61 32.61 8.23
C PRO A 5 14.70 32.37 6.72
N GLN A 6 14.88 31.09 6.34
CA GLN A 6 14.84 30.67 4.95
C GLN A 6 13.38 30.55 4.48
N TYR A 7 13.04 31.20 3.35
CA TYR A 7 11.73 31.14 2.73
C TYR A 7 11.79 30.24 1.50
N ALA A 8 10.92 29.26 1.44
CA ALA A 8 10.66 28.51 0.20
C ALA A 8 9.44 29.09 -0.50
N ILE A 9 9.60 29.54 -1.76
CA ILE A 9 8.50 30.04 -2.58
C ILE A 9 8.10 28.94 -3.58
N ILE A 10 6.92 28.37 -3.40
CA ILE A 10 6.31 27.48 -4.39
C ILE A 10 5.22 28.26 -5.14
N LYS A 11 5.49 28.56 -6.40
CA LYS A 11 4.50 29.14 -7.32
C LYS A 11 3.79 28.05 -8.09
N LYS A 12 2.54 27.76 -7.72
CA LYS A 12 1.51 27.27 -8.67
C LYS A 12 0.14 27.73 -8.20
N ASN A 13 -0.45 28.59 -9.03
CA ASN A 13 -1.85 29.07 -9.03
C ASN A 13 -2.50 29.49 -7.68
N LYS A 14 -2.32 30.81 -7.39
CA LYS A 14 -3.24 31.65 -6.57
C LYS A 14 -3.65 31.09 -5.18
N LEU A 15 -2.71 30.78 -4.34
CA LEU A 15 -2.82 30.99 -2.89
C LEU A 15 -1.39 31.16 -2.32
N VAL A 16 -1.07 32.34 -1.82
CA VAL A 16 0.18 32.56 -1.09
C VAL A 16 -0.10 32.18 0.34
N VAL A 17 0.40 31.03 0.78
CA VAL A 17 0.46 30.68 2.20
C VAL A 17 1.88 30.94 2.66
N THR A 18 2.08 31.99 3.45
CA THR A 18 3.34 32.27 4.13
C THR A 18 3.39 31.41 5.38
N ILE A 19 4.24 30.39 5.38
CA ILE A 19 4.51 29.61 6.59
C ILE A 19 5.75 30.22 7.23
N SER A 20 5.59 30.85 8.39
CA SER A 20 6.69 31.28 9.25
C SER A 20 7.14 30.06 10.07
N ILE A 21 8.34 29.55 9.80
CA ILE A 21 8.95 28.52 10.64
C ILE A 21 9.80 29.23 11.68
N THR A 22 9.33 29.28 12.91
CA THR A 22 10.16 29.63 14.06
C THR A 22 10.93 28.38 14.51
N PRO A 23 12.25 28.46 14.78
CA PRO A 23 12.99 27.36 15.37
C PRO A 23 12.76 27.40 16.89
N GLN A 24 11.90 26.56 17.36
CA GLN A 24 11.70 26.06 18.72
C GLN A 24 10.27 25.58 18.86
N GLU A 25 10.14 24.30 18.73
CA GLU A 25 9.28 23.40 19.49
C GLU A 25 9.52 22.02 18.88
N GLU A 26 10.56 21.32 19.38
CA GLU A 26 10.51 19.87 19.46
C GLU A 26 9.34 19.58 20.41
N GLU A 27 8.10 19.65 19.90
CA GLU A 27 6.96 19.06 20.57
C GLU A 27 7.26 17.56 20.62
N GLU A 28 7.60 17.06 21.81
CA GLU A 28 7.34 15.67 22.15
C GLU A 28 5.88 15.42 21.75
N MET A 29 5.70 14.75 20.63
CA MET A 29 4.37 14.40 20.17
C MET A 29 3.78 13.50 21.25
N ASP A 30 2.77 14.00 21.95
CA ASP A 30 1.98 13.18 22.86
C ASP A 30 1.45 11.98 22.05
N MET A 31 2.02 10.80 22.31
CA MET A 31 1.66 9.55 21.66
C MET A 31 0.20 9.17 21.91
N ASN A 32 -0.49 9.95 22.72
CA ASN A 32 -1.92 9.87 22.98
C ASN A 32 -2.76 10.76 22.05
N GLU A 33 -2.16 11.63 21.24
CA GLU A 33 -2.93 12.38 20.23
C GLU A 33 -3.37 11.48 19.09
N LYS A 34 -4.66 11.51 18.80
CA LYS A 34 -5.23 10.83 17.62
C LYS A 34 -4.58 11.41 16.37
N PRO A 35 -3.95 10.62 15.50
CA PRO A 35 -3.42 11.15 14.25
C PRO A 35 -4.53 11.85 13.46
N LYS A 36 -4.37 13.13 13.14
CA LYS A 36 -5.30 13.89 12.29
C LYS A 36 -5.08 13.52 10.83
N LEU A 37 -5.47 12.30 10.47
CA LEU A 37 -5.43 11.80 9.11
C LEU A 37 -6.83 11.86 8.51
N SER A 38 -6.95 12.23 7.24
CA SER A 38 -8.21 12.27 6.50
C SER A 38 -8.05 11.64 5.12
N GLY A 39 -9.13 11.04 4.62
CA GLY A 39 -9.13 10.43 3.31
C GLY A 39 -8.38 9.10 3.22
N VAL A 40 -7.61 8.92 2.15
CA VAL A 40 -6.85 7.67 1.90
C VAL A 40 -5.82 7.37 2.99
N PRO A 41 -5.04 8.34 3.48
CA PRO A 41 -4.13 8.10 4.61
C PRO A 41 -4.80 7.58 5.88
N GLU A 42 -6.06 7.96 6.17
CA GLU A 42 -6.80 7.45 7.33
C GLU A 42 -7.10 5.94 7.20
N THR A 43 -7.34 5.46 5.99
CA THR A 43 -7.62 4.04 5.75
C THR A 43 -6.42 3.13 6.07
N MET A 44 -5.20 3.65 6.11
CA MET A 44 -4.02 2.86 6.49
C MET A 44 -4.10 2.36 7.93
N LEU A 45 -4.68 3.14 8.86
CA LEU A 45 -4.88 2.72 10.25
C LEU A 45 -5.82 1.52 10.35
N GLN A 46 -6.89 1.51 9.54
CA GLN A 46 -7.85 0.40 9.52
C GLN A 46 -7.20 -0.88 8.97
N THR A 47 -6.32 -0.77 7.99
CA THR A 47 -5.62 -1.95 7.44
C THR A 47 -4.59 -2.52 8.39
N VAL A 48 -3.81 -1.69 9.08
CA VAL A 48 -2.87 -2.16 10.10
C VAL A 48 -3.61 -2.75 11.29
N TYR A 49 -4.74 -2.16 11.71
CA TYR A 49 -5.60 -2.70 12.74
C TYR A 49 -6.14 -4.10 12.40
N ALA A 50 -6.62 -4.29 11.17
CA ALA A 50 -7.11 -5.59 10.72
C ALA A 50 -6.02 -6.67 10.80
N ARG A 51 -4.77 -6.36 10.42
CA ARG A 51 -3.64 -7.30 10.53
C ARG A 51 -3.27 -7.57 11.99
N ALA A 52 -3.23 -6.53 12.84
CA ALA A 52 -2.96 -6.68 14.26
C ALA A 52 -4.03 -7.54 14.96
N LYS A 53 -5.31 -7.27 14.70
CA LYS A 53 -6.44 -8.03 15.24
C LYS A 53 -6.38 -9.49 14.81
N GLU A 54 -6.14 -9.77 13.53
CA GLU A 54 -6.00 -11.13 13.02
C GLU A 54 -4.85 -11.87 13.69
N THR A 55 -3.71 -11.20 13.88
CA THR A 55 -2.54 -11.76 14.56
C THR A 55 -2.84 -12.13 16.03
N LYS A 56 -3.59 -11.27 16.73
CA LYS A 56 -3.98 -11.48 18.15
C LYS A 56 -5.11 -12.51 18.32
N THR A 57 -5.89 -12.80 17.28
CA THR A 57 -7.09 -13.64 17.39
C THR A 57 -6.90 -15.00 16.70
N ARG A 58 -7.28 -15.10 15.42
CA ARG A 58 -7.29 -16.35 14.65
C ARG A 58 -5.90 -16.81 14.22
N GLY A 59 -4.99 -15.83 13.99
CA GLY A 59 -3.62 -16.11 13.60
C GLY A 59 -3.43 -16.61 12.16
N ALA A 60 -4.37 -16.30 11.25
CA ALA A 60 -4.22 -16.63 9.83
C ALA A 60 -3.05 -15.87 9.18
N ILE A 61 -2.67 -14.73 9.75
CA ILE A 61 -1.44 -13.99 9.46
C ILE A 61 -0.70 -13.72 10.77
N LYS A 62 0.62 -13.50 10.67
CA LYS A 62 1.47 -13.12 11.80
C LYS A 62 2.17 -11.80 11.45
N ASP A 63 1.66 -10.71 12.00
CA ASP A 63 2.18 -9.37 11.83
C ASP A 63 2.40 -8.71 13.20
N THR A 64 3.47 -9.11 13.88
CA THR A 64 3.80 -8.61 15.22
C THR A 64 4.08 -7.12 15.21
N LYS A 65 4.63 -6.60 14.09
CA LYS A 65 4.90 -5.17 13.95
C LYS A 65 3.61 -4.35 13.85
N ALA A 66 2.57 -4.86 13.18
CA ALA A 66 1.25 -4.24 13.19
C ALA A 66 0.64 -4.20 14.62
N VAL A 67 0.85 -5.26 15.42
CA VAL A 67 0.45 -5.28 16.83
C VAL A 67 1.15 -4.18 17.62
N GLU A 68 2.48 -4.06 17.49
CA GLU A 68 3.27 -3.01 18.15
C GLU A 68 2.79 -1.58 17.78
N ILE A 69 2.43 -1.35 16.50
CA ILE A 69 1.89 -0.06 16.05
C ILE A 69 0.57 0.23 16.76
N ILE A 70 -0.36 -0.72 16.73
CA ILE A 70 -1.71 -0.51 17.31
C ILE A 70 -1.65 -0.30 18.83
N ASP A 71 -0.72 -0.96 19.51
CA ASP A 71 -0.54 -0.79 20.97
C ASP A 71 0.02 0.62 21.34
N LYS A 72 0.61 1.33 20.37
CA LYS A 72 1.13 2.70 20.54
C LYS A 72 0.14 3.79 20.12
N ILE A 73 -0.92 3.46 19.39
CA ILE A 73 -1.86 4.44 18.84
C ILE A 73 -3.12 4.54 19.69
N ASN A 74 -3.43 5.75 20.16
CA ASN A 74 -4.75 6.04 20.77
C ASN A 74 -5.77 6.43 19.70
N TYR A 75 -6.41 5.43 19.06
CA TYR A 75 -7.39 5.62 18.01
C TYR A 75 -8.63 4.76 18.25
N ASP A 76 -9.83 5.27 17.95
CA ASP A 76 -11.08 4.52 18.05
C ASP A 76 -11.30 3.62 16.84
N PHE A 77 -11.00 2.34 16.98
CA PHE A 77 -11.19 1.31 15.95
C PHE A 77 -12.60 0.68 15.92
N SER A 78 -13.58 1.24 16.64
CA SER A 78 -14.93 0.66 16.75
C SER A 78 -15.64 0.48 15.40
N LEU A 79 -15.38 1.36 14.43
CA LEU A 79 -15.89 1.21 13.06
C LEU A 79 -15.24 0.05 12.33
N ALA A 80 -13.92 -0.06 12.42
CA ALA A 80 -13.18 -1.17 11.81
C ALA A 80 -13.55 -2.53 12.44
N ASP A 81 -13.87 -2.55 13.74
CA ASP A 81 -14.33 -3.75 14.44
C ASP A 81 -15.66 -4.29 13.91
N LYS A 82 -16.53 -3.42 13.47
CA LYS A 82 -17.85 -3.77 12.94
C LYS A 82 -17.82 -4.18 11.46
N ASP A 83 -16.74 -3.86 10.74
CA ASP A 83 -16.60 -4.17 9.31
C ASP A 83 -15.83 -5.48 9.09
N SER A 84 -16.55 -6.60 9.27
CA SER A 84 -16.00 -7.94 9.05
C SER A 84 -15.61 -8.21 7.58
N ALA A 85 -16.25 -7.51 6.64
CA ALA A 85 -15.93 -7.64 5.21
C ALA A 85 -14.59 -7.00 4.88
N MET A 86 -14.37 -5.77 5.37
CA MET A 86 -13.08 -5.08 5.25
C MET A 86 -11.98 -5.88 5.93
N HIS A 87 -12.18 -6.33 7.17
CA HIS A 87 -11.22 -7.16 7.90
C HIS A 87 -10.83 -8.42 7.10
N SER A 88 -11.81 -9.19 6.62
CA SER A 88 -11.56 -10.40 5.84
C SER A 88 -10.85 -10.09 4.51
N GLY A 89 -11.20 -8.99 3.87
CA GLY A 89 -10.54 -8.52 2.64
C GLY A 89 -9.06 -8.20 2.86
N VAL A 90 -8.74 -7.44 3.92
CA VAL A 90 -7.35 -7.11 4.29
C VAL A 90 -6.54 -8.37 4.61
N VAL A 91 -7.09 -9.28 5.42
CA VAL A 91 -6.40 -10.55 5.76
C VAL A 91 -6.15 -11.38 4.50
N ALA A 92 -7.16 -11.54 3.66
CA ALA A 92 -7.05 -12.34 2.44
C ALA A 92 -6.00 -11.79 1.46
N ARG A 93 -5.98 -10.46 1.22
CA ARG A 93 -4.98 -9.86 0.35
C ARG A 93 -3.58 -9.95 0.93
N THR A 94 -3.44 -9.76 2.25
CA THR A 94 -2.15 -9.94 2.93
C THR A 94 -1.60 -11.36 2.70
N ILE A 95 -2.41 -12.41 2.87
CA ILE A 95 -2.02 -13.79 2.61
C ILE A 95 -1.57 -13.99 1.17
N VAL A 96 -2.33 -13.48 0.19
CA VAL A 96 -2.00 -13.64 -1.23
C VAL A 96 -0.72 -12.90 -1.58
N LEU A 97 -0.60 -11.62 -1.19
CA LEU A 97 0.58 -10.81 -1.48
C LEU A 97 1.83 -11.37 -0.80
N ASP A 98 1.73 -11.75 0.48
CA ASP A 98 2.88 -12.31 1.21
C ASP A 98 3.36 -13.61 0.55
N LYS A 99 2.45 -14.47 0.09
CA LYS A 99 2.78 -15.70 -0.63
C LYS A 99 3.50 -15.41 -1.96
N LEU A 100 3.02 -14.44 -2.74
CA LEU A 100 3.59 -14.08 -4.03
C LEU A 100 4.96 -13.40 -3.86
N ALA A 101 5.07 -12.45 -2.94
CA ALA A 101 6.32 -11.76 -2.65
C ALA A 101 7.39 -12.73 -2.12
N ASN A 102 7.04 -13.62 -1.17
CA ASN A 102 7.96 -14.65 -0.69
C ASN A 102 8.39 -15.62 -1.81
N LYS A 103 7.46 -16.02 -2.69
CA LYS A 103 7.78 -16.86 -3.86
C LYS A 103 8.77 -16.19 -4.80
N TYR A 104 8.61 -14.87 -5.02
CA TYR A 104 9.54 -14.09 -5.82
C TYR A 104 10.91 -13.97 -5.16
N LEU A 105 10.96 -13.52 -3.90
CA LEU A 105 12.21 -13.32 -3.14
C LEU A 105 13.00 -14.62 -2.95
N ALA A 106 12.30 -15.76 -2.79
CA ALA A 106 12.96 -17.06 -2.70
C ALA A 106 13.74 -17.43 -3.97
N LYS A 107 13.23 -17.01 -5.15
CA LYS A 107 13.85 -17.27 -6.45
C LYS A 107 14.89 -16.21 -6.84
N ASN A 108 14.72 -14.99 -6.39
CA ASN A 108 15.51 -13.82 -6.78
C ASN A 108 16.18 -13.22 -5.54
N LYS A 109 17.17 -13.95 -5.02
CA LYS A 109 17.93 -13.49 -3.84
C LYS A 109 18.65 -12.18 -4.14
N GLY A 110 18.60 -11.25 -3.17
CA GLY A 110 19.15 -9.91 -3.34
C GLY A 110 18.28 -8.99 -4.21
N ALA A 111 17.00 -9.34 -4.41
CA ALA A 111 16.08 -8.48 -5.14
C ALA A 111 15.81 -7.16 -4.40
N VAL A 112 15.57 -6.10 -5.16
CA VAL A 112 15.04 -4.83 -4.68
C VAL A 112 13.52 -4.90 -4.62
N VAL A 113 12.95 -4.40 -3.53
CA VAL A 113 11.50 -4.28 -3.36
C VAL A 113 11.10 -2.82 -3.34
N VAL A 114 10.15 -2.42 -4.15
CA VAL A 114 9.52 -1.09 -4.09
C VAL A 114 8.05 -1.26 -3.70
N ASN A 115 7.69 -0.78 -2.52
CA ASN A 115 6.34 -0.85 -1.97
C ASN A 115 5.67 0.52 -2.15
N ILE A 116 4.83 0.64 -3.17
CA ILE A 116 4.17 1.90 -3.56
C ILE A 116 2.87 2.08 -2.78
N ALA A 117 2.63 3.29 -2.27
CA ALA A 117 1.54 3.64 -1.36
C ALA A 117 1.55 2.72 -0.14
N CYS A 118 2.73 2.63 0.47
CA CYS A 118 3.05 1.66 1.51
C CYS A 118 2.24 1.84 2.80
N GLY A 119 1.74 3.03 3.10
CA GLY A 119 1.06 3.33 4.35
C GLY A 119 1.83 2.81 5.56
N LEU A 120 1.14 2.03 6.39
CA LEU A 120 1.74 1.30 7.51
C LEU A 120 1.92 -0.20 7.20
N ASP A 121 2.29 -0.54 5.97
CA ASP A 121 2.68 -1.91 5.64
C ASP A 121 3.97 -2.28 6.35
N THR A 122 4.01 -3.49 6.87
CA THR A 122 5.07 -4.04 7.71
C THR A 122 5.75 -5.25 7.07
N ARG A 123 5.57 -5.47 5.74
CA ARG A 123 6.17 -6.62 5.03
C ARG A 123 7.68 -6.62 5.11
N CYS A 124 8.33 -5.47 5.06
CA CYS A 124 9.79 -5.34 5.18
C CYS A 124 10.34 -5.98 6.46
N TYR A 125 9.54 -6.08 7.53
CA TYR A 125 9.98 -6.70 8.79
C TYR A 125 9.78 -8.22 8.86
N ARG A 126 8.96 -8.80 7.96
CA ARG A 126 8.64 -10.23 8.00
C ARG A 126 9.06 -11.00 6.74
N MET A 127 9.59 -10.31 5.75
CA MET A 127 10.14 -10.93 4.55
C MET A 127 11.66 -10.94 4.55
N ASN A 128 12.25 -11.90 3.86
CA ASN A 128 13.69 -12.08 3.80
C ASN A 128 14.13 -12.29 2.36
N GLY A 129 15.41 -12.01 2.07
CA GLY A 129 16.03 -12.31 0.79
C GLY A 129 16.01 -11.14 -0.20
N TYR A 130 15.56 -9.96 0.21
CA TYR A 130 15.78 -8.72 -0.52
C TYR A 130 17.17 -8.13 -0.17
N SER A 131 17.72 -7.30 -1.06
CA SER A 131 18.89 -6.48 -0.77
C SER A 131 18.50 -5.12 -0.22
N HIS A 132 17.43 -4.54 -0.76
CA HIS A 132 16.89 -3.28 -0.30
C HIS A 132 15.37 -3.25 -0.42
N TRP A 133 14.70 -2.56 0.52
CA TRP A 133 13.26 -2.35 0.55
C TRP A 133 12.96 -0.86 0.59
N TYR A 134 12.31 -0.35 -0.44
CA TYR A 134 11.86 1.04 -0.54
C TYR A 134 10.39 1.14 -0.23
N ASN A 135 10.04 1.91 0.80
CA ASN A 135 8.66 2.27 1.16
C ASN A 135 8.34 3.65 0.61
N LEU A 136 7.47 3.72 -0.38
CA LEU A 136 7.09 4.96 -1.06
C LEU A 136 5.65 5.33 -0.73
N ASP A 137 5.43 6.55 -0.25
CA ASP A 137 4.10 7.13 -0.03
C ASP A 137 4.18 8.66 0.01
N LEU A 138 3.04 9.31 0.09
CA LEU A 138 2.95 10.76 0.24
C LEU A 138 3.72 11.25 1.47
N PRO A 139 4.31 12.46 1.42
CA PRO A 139 5.13 13.00 2.52
C PRO A 139 4.45 12.95 3.89
N GLU A 140 3.16 13.25 3.96
CA GLU A 140 2.39 13.20 5.20
C GLU A 140 2.23 11.76 5.75
N THR A 141 2.13 10.76 4.88
CA THR A 141 2.08 9.34 5.27
C THR A 141 3.44 8.86 5.75
N ILE A 142 4.51 9.22 5.04
CA ILE A 142 5.88 8.89 5.45
C ILE A 142 6.22 9.51 6.79
N ALA A 143 5.86 10.78 7.03
CA ALA A 143 6.08 11.44 8.33
C ALA A 143 5.38 10.71 9.50
N VAL A 144 4.22 10.10 9.28
CA VAL A 144 3.56 9.24 10.28
C VAL A 144 4.28 7.91 10.41
N ARG A 145 4.70 7.32 9.28
CA ARG A 145 5.43 6.05 9.26
C ARG A 145 6.75 6.13 10.03
N GLU A 146 7.54 7.18 9.82
CA GLU A 146 8.82 7.42 10.50
C GLU A 146 8.70 7.45 12.03
N LYS A 147 7.61 8.03 12.54
CA LYS A 147 7.33 8.09 13.97
C LYS A 147 6.97 6.73 14.57
N LEU A 148 6.24 5.91 13.83
CA LEU A 148 5.72 4.62 14.28
C LEU A 148 6.67 3.46 13.96
N LEU A 149 7.42 3.58 12.88
CA LEU A 149 8.30 2.57 12.30
C LEU A 149 9.64 3.21 11.91
N PRO A 150 10.54 3.47 12.89
CA PRO A 150 11.87 3.99 12.59
C PRO A 150 12.66 2.95 11.79
N GLU A 151 12.78 3.15 10.49
CA GLU A 151 13.42 2.25 9.54
C GLU A 151 14.82 2.75 9.19
N SER A 152 15.76 1.84 8.96
CA SER A 152 17.13 2.15 8.60
C SER A 152 17.82 0.94 7.95
N GLY A 153 19.03 1.13 7.45
CA GLY A 153 19.83 0.07 6.83
C GLY A 153 19.27 -0.33 5.47
N GLU A 154 18.80 -1.56 5.34
CA GLU A 154 18.25 -2.09 4.07
C GLU A 154 16.81 -1.62 3.77
N ILE A 155 16.24 -0.77 4.61
CA ILE A 155 14.89 -0.23 4.45
C ILE A 155 14.98 1.30 4.36
N SER A 156 14.52 1.86 3.25
CA SER A 156 14.46 3.29 2.98
C SER A 156 13.04 3.76 2.73
N GLN A 157 12.81 5.04 2.98
CA GLN A 157 11.52 5.69 2.75
C GLN A 157 11.65 6.76 1.67
N ILE A 158 10.67 6.81 0.76
CA ILE A 158 10.58 7.79 -0.31
C ILE A 158 9.29 8.59 -0.13
N ALA A 159 9.44 9.86 0.26
CA ALA A 159 8.34 10.77 0.52
C ALA A 159 7.91 11.50 -0.77
N MET A 160 7.26 10.76 -1.68
CA MET A 160 6.83 11.25 -2.99
C MET A 160 5.47 10.66 -3.38
N SER A 161 4.77 11.31 -4.30
CA SER A 161 3.59 10.70 -4.94
C SER A 161 4.01 9.52 -5.81
N ALA A 162 3.16 8.49 -5.87
CA ALA A 162 3.37 7.35 -6.76
C ALA A 162 3.46 7.75 -8.26
N MET A 163 2.88 8.88 -8.64
CA MET A 163 2.91 9.43 -10.00
C MET A 163 4.12 10.35 -10.26
N ASP A 164 4.85 10.77 -9.22
CA ASP A 164 6.07 11.56 -9.40
C ASP A 164 7.21 10.68 -9.93
N ASP A 165 8.24 11.31 -10.46
CA ASP A 165 9.42 10.61 -10.96
C ASP A 165 10.39 10.23 -9.81
N TRP A 166 10.04 9.19 -9.09
CA TRP A 166 10.87 8.60 -8.04
C TRP A 166 11.96 7.64 -8.57
N SER A 167 12.11 7.54 -9.90
CA SER A 167 13.04 6.58 -10.51
C SER A 167 14.50 6.78 -10.08
N GLY A 168 14.88 8.02 -9.75
CA GLY A 168 16.22 8.38 -9.27
C GLY A 168 16.50 8.02 -7.81
N GLU A 169 15.46 7.74 -7.02
CA GLU A 169 15.61 7.40 -5.60
C GLU A 169 16.04 5.93 -5.38
N ILE A 170 15.87 5.09 -6.39
CA ILE A 170 16.28 3.68 -6.34
C ILE A 170 17.72 3.58 -6.84
N THR A 171 18.62 3.13 -6.01
CA THR A 171 20.08 3.14 -6.32
C THR A 171 20.57 1.86 -6.97
N GLU A 172 19.91 0.72 -6.78
CA GLU A 172 20.30 -0.56 -7.35
C GLU A 172 19.89 -0.67 -8.82
N HIS A 173 20.87 -0.82 -9.72
CA HIS A 173 20.62 -0.83 -11.17
C HIS A 173 20.43 -2.24 -11.76
N ASP A 174 21.19 -3.22 -11.28
CA ASP A 174 21.26 -4.56 -11.89
C ASP A 174 20.58 -5.66 -11.06
N ALA A 175 19.92 -5.28 -9.95
CA ALA A 175 19.25 -6.24 -9.09
C ALA A 175 17.87 -6.65 -9.67
N PRO A 176 17.44 -7.90 -9.49
CA PRO A 176 16.06 -8.28 -9.73
C PRO A 176 15.13 -7.37 -8.95
N ALA A 177 14.02 -6.96 -9.53
CA ALA A 177 13.12 -6.00 -8.89
C ALA A 177 11.69 -6.51 -8.82
N ILE A 178 11.05 -6.26 -7.67
CA ILE A 178 9.62 -6.47 -7.47
C ILE A 178 8.98 -5.18 -6.95
N VAL A 179 7.88 -4.79 -7.57
CA VAL A 179 7.06 -3.65 -7.14
C VAL A 179 5.75 -4.19 -6.56
N ILE A 180 5.33 -3.66 -5.42
CA ILE A 180 4.07 -4.00 -4.76
C ILE A 180 3.19 -2.75 -4.76
N ILE A 181 1.94 -2.87 -5.24
CA ILE A 181 0.93 -1.81 -5.24
C ILE A 181 -0.32 -2.38 -4.59
N GLU A 182 -0.48 -2.13 -3.29
CA GLU A 182 -1.60 -2.63 -2.50
C GLU A 182 -2.55 -1.48 -2.12
N GLY A 183 -3.86 -1.67 -2.32
CA GLY A 183 -4.88 -0.77 -1.81
C GLY A 183 -4.87 0.63 -2.44
N LEU A 184 -4.32 0.81 -3.63
CA LEU A 184 -4.15 2.13 -4.26
C LEU A 184 -5.01 2.31 -5.52
N THR A 185 -4.92 1.42 -6.49
CA THR A 185 -5.42 1.65 -7.86
C THR A 185 -6.90 1.97 -7.92
N MET A 186 -7.71 1.43 -7.01
CA MET A 186 -9.15 1.67 -6.96
C MET A 186 -9.54 3.12 -6.63
N TYR A 187 -8.63 3.93 -6.09
CA TYR A 187 -8.84 5.34 -5.76
C TYR A 187 -8.36 6.30 -6.86
N LEU A 188 -7.67 5.80 -7.87
CA LEU A 188 -7.02 6.56 -8.93
C LEU A 188 -7.87 6.61 -10.20
N SER A 189 -7.50 7.48 -11.13
CA SER A 189 -7.98 7.42 -12.51
C SER A 189 -7.13 6.44 -13.34
N GLU A 190 -7.65 6.03 -14.50
CA GLU A 190 -6.86 5.24 -15.46
C GLU A 190 -5.55 5.95 -15.86
N LYS A 191 -5.60 7.27 -15.99
CA LYS A 191 -4.42 8.10 -16.31
C LYS A 191 -3.36 7.99 -15.22
N ASP A 192 -3.76 8.13 -13.95
CA ASP A 192 -2.83 8.05 -12.81
C ASP A 192 -2.20 6.66 -12.72
N VAL A 193 -2.98 5.60 -12.98
CA VAL A 193 -2.44 4.23 -13.02
C VAL A 193 -1.39 4.07 -14.11
N LYS A 194 -1.63 4.63 -15.31
CA LYS A 194 -0.65 4.63 -16.41
C LYS A 194 0.61 5.40 -16.02
N GLU A 195 0.49 6.57 -15.39
CA GLU A 195 1.63 7.36 -14.93
C GLU A 195 2.51 6.58 -13.94
N ILE A 196 1.92 5.84 -12.99
CA ILE A 196 2.68 4.97 -12.08
C ILE A 196 3.46 3.91 -12.87
N PHE A 197 2.82 3.24 -13.83
CA PHE A 197 3.49 2.21 -14.63
C PHE A 197 4.54 2.80 -15.58
N ASP A 198 4.41 4.04 -16.01
CA ASP A 198 5.42 4.75 -16.80
C ASP A 198 6.69 5.01 -15.98
N VAL A 199 6.56 5.40 -14.70
CA VAL A 199 7.71 5.55 -13.80
C VAL A 199 8.39 4.20 -13.53
N ILE A 200 7.62 3.13 -13.29
CA ILE A 200 8.16 1.77 -13.13
C ILE A 200 8.89 1.34 -14.43
N ASN A 201 8.28 1.59 -15.59
CA ASN A 201 8.86 1.28 -16.89
C ASN A 201 10.16 2.05 -17.14
N LYS A 202 10.23 3.31 -16.72
CA LYS A 202 11.43 4.15 -16.82
C LYS A 202 12.55 3.60 -15.95
N ARG A 203 12.22 3.17 -14.72
CA ARG A 203 13.22 2.75 -13.73
C ARG A 203 13.80 1.37 -13.99
N PHE A 204 13.00 0.41 -14.40
CA PHE A 204 13.39 -0.99 -14.48
C PHE A 204 13.34 -1.52 -15.92
N GLU A 205 14.38 -2.22 -16.34
CA GLU A 205 14.37 -2.98 -17.59
C GLU A 205 13.59 -4.30 -17.42
N HIS A 206 13.78 -4.96 -16.28
CA HIS A 206 13.10 -6.18 -15.88
C HIS A 206 12.51 -6.01 -14.49
N VAL A 207 11.22 -6.22 -14.35
CA VAL A 207 10.53 -6.08 -13.08
C VAL A 207 9.26 -6.94 -13.03
N THR A 208 8.99 -7.51 -11.85
CA THR A 208 7.68 -8.11 -11.55
C THR A 208 6.86 -7.12 -10.72
N VAL A 209 5.63 -6.88 -11.11
CA VAL A 209 4.70 -5.99 -10.38
C VAL A 209 3.54 -6.80 -9.84
N LEU A 210 3.33 -6.74 -8.52
CA LEU A 210 2.16 -7.26 -7.84
C LEU A 210 1.20 -6.10 -7.60
N VAL A 211 0.12 -6.02 -8.33
CA VAL A 211 -0.82 -4.91 -8.22
C VAL A 211 -2.20 -5.38 -7.81
N GLU A 212 -2.74 -4.80 -6.73
CA GLU A 212 -4.15 -5.02 -6.37
C GLU A 212 -5.06 -4.23 -7.30
N THR A 213 -6.05 -4.92 -7.84
CA THR A 213 -7.09 -4.35 -8.70
C THR A 213 -8.47 -4.69 -8.18
N MET A 214 -9.42 -3.79 -8.41
CA MET A 214 -10.84 -3.98 -8.12
C MET A 214 -11.62 -4.19 -9.42
N SER A 215 -12.62 -5.06 -9.42
CA SER A 215 -13.47 -5.20 -10.59
C SER A 215 -14.40 -3.98 -10.77
N PRO A 216 -14.74 -3.57 -12.01
CA PRO A 216 -15.64 -2.44 -12.26
C PRO A 216 -17.00 -2.60 -11.58
N THR A 217 -17.47 -3.84 -11.42
CA THR A 217 -18.72 -4.16 -10.71
C THR A 217 -18.60 -3.83 -9.22
N MET A 218 -17.44 -4.14 -8.61
CA MET A 218 -17.20 -3.83 -7.20
C MET A 218 -17.05 -2.33 -6.96
N VAL A 219 -16.32 -1.62 -7.83
CA VAL A 219 -16.21 -0.15 -7.77
C VAL A 219 -17.60 0.51 -7.71
N LYS A 220 -18.57 -0.02 -8.48
CA LYS A 220 -19.95 0.51 -8.50
C LYS A 220 -20.77 0.13 -7.26
N ARG A 221 -20.50 -1.00 -6.64
CA ARG A 221 -21.34 -1.59 -5.59
C ARG A 221 -20.79 -1.44 -4.17
N MET A 222 -19.47 -1.42 -4.01
CA MET A 222 -18.86 -1.38 -2.70
C MET A 222 -18.87 0.03 -2.13
N LYS A 223 -19.53 0.16 -0.98
CA LYS A 223 -19.28 1.22 -0.01
C LYS A 223 -18.73 0.52 1.22
N GLU A 224 -17.44 0.62 1.46
CA GLU A 224 -16.90 0.19 2.74
C GLU A 224 -17.36 1.17 3.82
N LYS A 225 -18.12 0.65 4.82
CA LYS A 225 -18.68 1.45 5.91
C LYS A 225 -17.61 2.20 6.70
N SER A 226 -16.39 1.64 6.75
CA SER A 226 -15.25 2.26 7.42
C SER A 226 -14.68 3.47 6.67
N ILE A 227 -14.99 3.62 5.39
CA ILE A 227 -14.52 4.74 4.53
C ILE A 227 -15.57 5.86 4.45
N GLU A 228 -16.81 5.65 4.93
CA GLU A 228 -17.87 6.67 4.86
C GLU A 228 -17.48 7.97 5.58
N GLY A 229 -16.60 7.90 6.60
CA GLY A 229 -16.03 9.06 7.31
C GLY A 229 -14.83 9.70 6.60
N SER A 230 -14.17 8.97 5.70
CA SER A 230 -13.02 9.41 4.95
C SER A 230 -13.45 9.97 3.63
N LYS A 231 -13.13 10.95 3.05
CA LYS A 231 -13.56 11.48 1.72
C LYS A 231 -13.13 10.60 0.53
N ALA A 232 -12.49 9.45 0.78
CA ALA A 232 -12.00 8.54 -0.24
C ALA A 232 -13.14 7.80 -0.94
N LYS A 233 -13.11 7.74 -2.27
CA LYS A 233 -14.11 7.04 -3.10
C LYS A 233 -13.42 6.11 -4.07
N PHE A 234 -13.99 4.94 -4.30
CA PHE A 234 -13.56 4.06 -5.38
C PHE A 234 -13.97 4.65 -6.73
N THR A 235 -13.01 4.84 -7.62
CA THR A 235 -13.19 5.54 -8.90
C THR A 235 -12.89 4.66 -10.10
N TRP A 236 -11.94 3.73 -9.99
CA TRP A 236 -11.44 2.95 -11.11
C TRP A 236 -11.28 1.46 -10.77
N GLY A 237 -11.38 0.63 -11.80
CA GLY A 237 -11.15 -0.80 -11.70
C GLY A 237 -11.10 -1.47 -13.05
N VAL A 238 -10.46 -2.63 -13.11
CA VAL A 238 -10.34 -3.50 -14.29
C VAL A 238 -10.86 -4.89 -13.99
N LYS A 239 -11.32 -5.58 -15.02
CA LYS A 239 -11.88 -6.93 -14.89
C LYS A 239 -10.82 -7.96 -14.49
N ASP A 240 -9.65 -7.89 -15.12
CA ASP A 240 -8.54 -8.83 -14.95
C ASP A 240 -7.22 -8.22 -15.44
N GLY A 241 -6.11 -8.94 -15.23
CA GLY A 241 -4.79 -8.48 -15.67
C GLY A 241 -4.62 -8.40 -17.19
N LYS A 242 -5.43 -9.11 -17.98
CA LYS A 242 -5.42 -8.97 -19.45
C LYS A 242 -5.99 -7.63 -19.90
N GLU A 243 -6.99 -7.12 -19.19
CA GLU A 243 -7.51 -5.77 -19.43
C GLU A 243 -6.49 -4.72 -19.01
N LEU A 244 -5.84 -4.90 -17.84
CA LEU A 244 -4.77 -4.03 -17.38
C LEU A 244 -3.61 -3.99 -18.39
N ALA A 245 -3.15 -5.13 -18.90
CA ALA A 245 -2.06 -5.20 -19.88
C ALA A 245 -2.33 -4.42 -21.18
N LYS A 246 -3.60 -4.22 -21.56
CA LYS A 246 -3.95 -3.38 -22.72
C LYS A 246 -3.73 -1.90 -22.46
N LEU A 247 -3.79 -1.49 -21.19
CA LEU A 247 -3.61 -0.09 -20.78
C LEU A 247 -2.14 0.27 -20.59
N ILE A 248 -1.30 -0.74 -20.30
CA ILE A 248 0.12 -0.61 -19.99
C ILE A 248 0.96 -1.53 -20.90
N PRO A 249 1.12 -1.21 -22.18
CA PRO A 249 1.60 -2.12 -23.23
C PRO A 249 3.03 -2.65 -23.02
N ASN A 250 3.84 -1.99 -22.19
CA ASN A 250 5.20 -2.45 -21.86
C ASN A 250 5.23 -3.59 -20.84
N PHE A 251 4.07 -3.97 -20.28
CA PHE A 251 3.94 -5.01 -19.29
C PHE A 251 3.06 -6.15 -19.80
N ARG A 252 3.51 -7.38 -19.60
CA ARG A 252 2.72 -8.57 -19.92
C ARG A 252 2.01 -9.10 -18.68
N HIS A 253 0.79 -9.55 -18.85
CA HIS A 253 0.01 -10.24 -17.81
C HIS A 253 0.56 -11.67 -17.64
N ILE A 254 0.80 -12.06 -16.39
CA ILE A 254 1.27 -13.39 -16.03
C ILE A 254 0.14 -14.21 -15.42
N GLU A 255 -0.38 -13.76 -14.27
CA GLU A 255 -1.42 -14.49 -13.52
C GLU A 255 -2.29 -13.54 -12.71
N ASP A 256 -3.51 -13.96 -12.41
CA ASP A 256 -4.46 -13.28 -11.52
C ASP A 256 -4.70 -14.16 -10.29
N HIS A 257 -4.57 -13.58 -9.10
CA HIS A 257 -4.91 -14.22 -7.84
C HIS A 257 -6.09 -13.52 -7.20
N SER A 258 -7.23 -14.19 -7.12
CA SER A 258 -8.41 -13.68 -6.45
C SER A 258 -8.21 -13.67 -4.94
N LEU A 259 -8.69 -12.63 -4.24
CA LEU A 259 -8.67 -12.62 -2.76
C LEU A 259 -9.47 -13.78 -2.14
N ALA A 260 -10.38 -14.40 -2.90
CA ALA A 260 -11.04 -15.65 -2.48
C ALA A 260 -10.04 -16.80 -2.23
N GLU A 261 -8.83 -16.75 -2.84
CA GLU A 261 -7.75 -17.71 -2.55
C GLU A 261 -7.23 -17.52 -1.12
N GLY A 262 -6.96 -16.27 -0.73
CA GLY A 262 -6.53 -15.95 0.64
C GLY A 262 -7.63 -16.23 1.67
N MET A 263 -8.90 -15.92 1.35
CA MET A 263 -10.04 -16.25 2.22
C MET A 263 -10.15 -17.76 2.49
N ALA A 264 -9.77 -18.61 1.54
CA ALA A 264 -9.81 -20.06 1.71
C ALA A 264 -8.86 -20.58 2.79
N ASP A 265 -7.87 -19.80 3.20
CA ASP A 265 -6.92 -20.21 4.24
C ASP A 265 -7.51 -20.07 5.65
N PHE A 266 -8.51 -19.20 5.82
CA PHE A 266 -9.12 -18.98 7.14
C PHE A 266 -10.66 -19.06 7.18
N ILE A 267 -11.33 -19.14 6.02
CA ILE A 267 -12.78 -19.33 5.92
C ILE A 267 -13.05 -20.61 5.11
N PRO A 268 -13.41 -21.74 5.75
CA PRO A 268 -13.47 -23.06 5.09
C PRO A 268 -14.32 -23.13 3.84
N ILE A 269 -15.46 -22.43 3.79
CA ILE A 269 -16.35 -22.44 2.64
C ILE A 269 -15.67 -21.89 1.37
N PHE A 270 -14.70 -20.98 1.50
CA PHE A 270 -13.96 -20.44 0.36
C PHE A 270 -13.02 -21.46 -0.31
N LYS A 271 -12.72 -22.62 0.34
CA LYS A 271 -12.02 -23.73 -0.32
C LYS A 271 -12.80 -24.24 -1.54
N LEU A 272 -14.14 -24.15 -1.48
CA LEU A 272 -15.03 -24.48 -2.59
C LEU A 272 -15.33 -23.26 -3.47
N LEU A 273 -15.71 -22.14 -2.85
CA LEU A 273 -16.16 -20.93 -3.54
C LEU A 273 -15.07 -20.30 -4.43
N LYS A 274 -13.80 -20.38 -4.09
CA LYS A 274 -12.69 -19.84 -4.93
C LYS A 274 -12.60 -20.49 -6.32
N LYS A 275 -13.17 -21.70 -6.49
CA LYS A 275 -13.24 -22.41 -7.78
C LYS A 275 -14.41 -21.94 -8.65
N ILE A 276 -15.33 -21.17 -8.10
CA ILE A 276 -16.53 -20.69 -8.79
C ILE A 276 -16.20 -19.38 -9.49
N LYS A 277 -16.15 -19.38 -10.83
CA LYS A 277 -15.79 -18.21 -11.64
C LYS A 277 -16.51 -16.91 -11.27
N PRO A 278 -17.84 -16.86 -11.03
CA PRO A 278 -18.48 -15.63 -10.56
C PRO A 278 -17.88 -15.06 -9.27
N VAL A 279 -17.53 -15.92 -8.29
CA VAL A 279 -16.94 -15.49 -7.01
C VAL A 279 -15.55 -14.90 -7.23
N SER A 280 -14.69 -15.59 -7.99
CA SER A 280 -13.34 -15.11 -8.29
C SER A 280 -13.36 -13.85 -9.18
N ASN A 281 -14.35 -13.67 -10.03
CA ASN A 281 -14.46 -12.51 -10.91
C ASN A 281 -14.95 -11.24 -10.20
N ILE A 282 -15.74 -11.38 -9.14
CA ILE A 282 -16.23 -10.24 -8.35
C ILE A 282 -15.18 -9.80 -7.32
N SER A 283 -14.42 -10.75 -6.78
CA SER A 283 -13.37 -10.47 -5.78
C SER A 283 -12.28 -9.57 -6.36
N ASN A 284 -11.72 -8.69 -5.52
CA ASN A 284 -10.46 -8.03 -5.86
C ASN A 284 -9.40 -9.07 -6.19
N LYS A 285 -8.41 -8.67 -6.96
CA LYS A 285 -7.33 -9.55 -7.42
C LYS A 285 -5.97 -8.92 -7.17
N ILE A 286 -5.01 -9.77 -6.90
CA ILE A 286 -3.61 -9.42 -7.08
C ILE A 286 -3.22 -9.89 -8.47
N VAL A 287 -2.93 -8.94 -9.32
CA VAL A 287 -2.49 -9.18 -10.70
C VAL A 287 -0.96 -9.17 -10.71
N VAL A 288 -0.37 -10.19 -11.32
CA VAL A 288 1.08 -10.29 -11.55
C VAL A 288 1.36 -9.83 -12.97
N MET A 289 2.15 -8.76 -13.08
CA MET A 289 2.63 -8.21 -14.34
C MET A 289 4.15 -8.31 -14.41
N GLU A 290 4.70 -8.49 -15.61
CA GLU A 290 6.15 -8.48 -15.83
C GLU A 290 6.50 -7.58 -17.01
N LYS A 291 7.64 -6.90 -16.91
CA LYS A 291 8.32 -6.22 -17.99
C LYS A 291 9.60 -6.97 -18.35
#